data_0c5142c5d6187bd4bace5c9eeb32ae12
#
_entry.id   0c5142c5d6187bd4bace5c9eeb32ae12
#
_cell.length_a   1.000
_cell.length_b   1.000
_cell.length_c   1.000
_cell.angle_alpha   90.00
_cell.angle_beta   90.00
_cell.angle_gamma   90.00
#
_symmetry.space_group_name_H-M   'P 1'
#
loop_
_entity.id
_entity.type
_entity.pdbx_description
1 polymer ?
#
loop_
_entity_poly.entity_id
_entity_poly.type
_entity_poly.pdbx_seq_one_letter_code
_entity_poly.pdbx_strand_id
1 'polypeptide(L)' 'MIPYKKMYALLMGAVSDALDSIDAGNVPQAKKQLLAAVDGIEDLYIETALSLEDAHGE' A
#
# COMPACT_ATOMS: atom_id res chain seq x y z
N MET A 1 -12.28 4.50 11.28
CA MET A 1 -12.21 3.14 10.73
C MET A 1 -11.11 3.03 9.70
N ILE A 2 -10.25 2.04 9.83
CA ILE A 2 -9.13 1.85 8.89
C ILE A 2 -9.66 1.18 7.62
N PRO A 3 -9.31 1.70 6.42
CA PRO A 3 -9.86 1.17 5.17
C PRO A 3 -9.10 -0.07 4.69
N TYR A 4 -9.27 -1.17 5.40
CA TYR A 4 -8.56 -2.42 5.08
C TYR A 4 -8.86 -2.94 3.67
N LYS A 5 -10.10 -2.82 3.21
CA LYS A 5 -10.47 -3.24 1.86
C LYS A 5 -9.69 -2.49 0.80
N LYS A 6 -9.56 -1.19 0.97
CA LYS A 6 -8.81 -0.34 0.05
C LYS A 6 -7.33 -0.66 0.10
N MET A 7 -6.80 -0.84 1.30
CA MET A 7 -5.39 -1.22 1.50
C MET A 7 -5.10 -2.57 0.87
N TYR A 8 -6.00 -3.53 1.06
CA TYR A 8 -5.87 -4.85 0.46
C TYR A 8 -5.86 -4.76 -1.08
N ALA A 9 -6.79 -4.02 -1.66
CA ALA A 9 -6.88 -3.87 -3.10
C ALA A 9 -5.61 -3.22 -3.69
N LEU A 10 -5.11 -2.19 -3.02
CA LEU A 10 -3.87 -1.52 -3.45
C LEU A 10 -2.69 -2.47 -3.37
N LEU A 11 -2.58 -3.23 -2.28
CA LEU A 11 -1.48 -4.16 -2.10
C LEU A 11 -1.54 -5.30 -3.12
N MET A 12 -2.72 -5.86 -3.35
CA MET A 12 -2.89 -6.95 -4.33
C MET A 12 -2.59 -6.48 -5.74
N GLY A 13 -3.00 -5.27 -6.10
CA GLY A 13 -2.66 -4.69 -7.39
C GLY A 13 -1.16 -4.53 -7.57
N ALA A 14 -0.49 -4.03 -6.54
CA ALA A 14 0.96 -3.85 -6.57
C ALA A 14 1.70 -5.19 -6.67
N VAL A 15 1.24 -6.20 -5.93
CA VAL A 15 1.84 -7.54 -5.97
C VAL A 15 1.67 -8.15 -7.36
N SER A 16 0.48 -8.03 -7.95
CA SER A 16 0.22 -8.53 -9.29
C SER A 16 1.13 -7.87 -10.33
N ASP A 17 1.25 -6.54 -10.26
CA ASP A 17 2.12 -5.79 -11.17
C ASP A 17 3.58 -6.18 -10.99
N ALA A 18 4.01 -6.36 -9.74
CA ALA A 18 5.38 -6.78 -9.45
C ALA A 18 5.67 -8.18 -10.01
N LEU A 19 4.73 -9.10 -9.88
CA LEU A 19 4.87 -10.44 -10.44
C LEU A 19 5.00 -10.39 -11.97
N ASP A 20 4.21 -9.56 -12.63
CA ASP A 20 4.31 -9.37 -14.07
C ASP A 20 5.68 -8.82 -14.46
N SER A 21 6.21 -7.87 -13.70
CA SER A 21 7.53 -7.31 -13.95
C SER A 21 8.63 -8.35 -13.79
N ILE A 22 8.52 -9.21 -12.79
CA ILE A 22 9.48 -10.31 -12.58
C ILE A 22 9.42 -11.29 -13.74
N ASP A 23 8.22 -11.64 -14.20
CA ASP A 23 8.03 -12.54 -15.33
C ASP A 23 8.63 -11.96 -16.61
N ALA A 24 8.59 -10.64 -16.76
CA ALA A 24 9.22 -9.94 -17.88
C ALA A 24 10.73 -9.78 -17.71
N GLY A 25 11.30 -10.26 -16.62
CA GLY A 25 12.73 -10.15 -16.35
C GLY A 25 13.16 -8.81 -15.78
N ASN A 26 12.22 -8.03 -15.24
CA ASN A 26 12.51 -6.70 -14.72
C ASN A 26 12.35 -6.65 -13.20
N VAL A 27 13.24 -7.32 -12.49
CA VAL A 27 13.22 -7.39 -11.03
C VAL A 27 13.39 -6.02 -10.36
N PRO A 28 14.28 -5.12 -10.83
CA PRO A 28 14.38 -3.79 -10.22
C PRO A 28 13.09 -3.00 -10.27
N GLN A 29 12.32 -3.10 -11.33
CA GLN A 29 11.03 -2.43 -11.45
C GLN A 29 10.01 -3.03 -10.49
N ALA A 30 9.99 -4.35 -10.36
CA ALA A 30 9.12 -5.03 -9.39
C ALA A 30 9.39 -4.53 -7.98
N LYS A 31 10.65 -4.39 -7.61
CA LYS A 31 11.04 -3.88 -6.30
C LYS A 31 10.53 -2.46 -6.09
N LYS A 32 10.69 -1.59 -7.10
CA LYS A 32 10.18 -0.22 -7.04
C LYS A 32 8.67 -0.18 -6.83
N GLN A 33 7.94 -1.02 -7.56
CA GLN A 33 6.49 -1.09 -7.46
C GLN A 33 6.05 -1.50 -6.06
N LEU A 34 6.72 -2.50 -5.48
CA LEU A 34 6.40 -2.96 -4.13
C LEU A 34 6.72 -1.90 -3.08
N LEU A 35 7.86 -1.23 -3.20
CA LEU A 35 8.23 -0.17 -2.27
C LEU A 35 7.26 1.01 -2.34
N ALA A 36 6.85 1.41 -3.53
CA ALA A 36 5.88 2.49 -3.70
C ALA A 36 4.53 2.11 -3.08
N ALA A 37 4.11 0.86 -3.23
CA ALA A 37 2.86 0.38 -2.65
C ALA A 37 2.92 0.39 -1.13
N VAL A 38 4.03 -0.07 -0.55
CA VAL A 38 4.22 -0.08 0.89
C VAL A 38 4.17 1.35 1.44
N ASP A 39 4.87 2.28 0.80
CA ASP A 39 4.87 3.68 1.22
C ASP A 39 3.46 4.28 1.15
N GLY A 40 2.73 4.02 0.08
CA GLY A 40 1.37 4.52 -0.08
C GLY A 40 0.41 3.96 0.96
N ILE A 41 0.54 2.68 1.27
CA ILE A 41 -0.30 2.02 2.27
C ILE A 41 0.04 2.51 3.67
N GLU A 42 1.31 2.70 3.98
CA GLU A 42 1.73 3.25 5.27
C GLU A 42 1.18 4.64 5.48
N ASP A 43 1.27 5.51 4.46
CA ASP A 43 0.73 6.86 4.53
C ASP A 43 -0.77 6.84 4.77
N LEU A 44 -1.49 5.98 4.08
CA LEU A 44 -2.93 5.83 4.25
C LEU A 44 -3.27 5.36 5.66
N TYR A 45 -2.52 4.41 6.18
CA TYR A 45 -2.71 3.90 7.53
C TYR A 45 -2.46 4.99 8.57
N ILE A 46 -1.36 5.72 8.44
CA ILE A 46 -0.98 6.78 9.38
C ILE A 46 -2.04 7.90 9.38
N GLU A 47 -2.46 8.36 8.22
CA GLU A 47 -3.49 9.38 8.11
C GLU A 47 -4.78 8.95 8.78
N THR A 48 -5.20 7.71 8.54
CA THR A 48 -6.44 7.18 9.10
C THR A 48 -6.32 7.04 10.62
N ALA A 49 -5.17 6.56 11.11
CA ALA A 49 -4.93 6.42 12.53
C ALA A 49 -4.96 7.78 13.24
N LEU A 50 -4.32 8.79 12.65
CA LEU A 50 -4.33 10.15 13.21
C LEU A 50 -5.74 10.74 13.23
N SER A 51 -6.50 10.52 12.16
CA SER A 51 -7.89 10.98 12.09
C SER A 51 -8.76 10.33 13.17
N LEU A 52 -8.54 9.04 13.42
CA LEU A 52 -9.28 8.32 14.45
C LEU A 52 -8.93 8.84 15.85
N GLU A 53 -7.67 9.15 16.09
CA GLU A 53 -7.25 9.74 17.37
C GLU A 53 -7.92 11.09 17.57
N ASP A 54 -7.92 11.94 16.56
CA ASP A 54 -8.60 13.24 16.61
C ASP A 54 -10.10 13.08 16.85
N ALA A 55 -10.70 12.09 16.21
CA ALA A 55 -12.12 11.83 16.33
C ALA A 55 -12.51 11.38 17.74
N HIS A 56 -11.62 10.71 18.44
CA HIS A 56 -11.86 10.29 19.83
C HIS A 56 -11.78 11.44 20.81
N GLY A 57 -11.15 12.53 20.44
CA GLY A 57 -11.08 13.73 21.26
C GLY A 57 -10.35 13.56 22.60
N GLU A 58 -9.43 12.67 22.64
CA GLU A 58 -8.70 12.40 23.88
C GLU A 58 -7.60 13.41 24.16
#